data_76afc5a7cbbeee85797476ad33dc4280
#
_entry.id   76afc5a7cbbeee85797476ad33dc4280
#
_cell.length_a   1.000
_cell.length_b   1.000
_cell.length_c   1.000
_cell.angle_alpha   90.00
_cell.angle_beta   90.00
_cell.angle_gamma   90.00
#
_symmetry.space_group_name_H-M   'P 1'
#
loop_
_entity.id
_entity.type
_entity.pdbx_description
1 polymer ?
#
loop_
_entity_poly.entity_id
_entity_poly.type
_entity_poly.pdbx_seq_one_letter_code
_entity_poly.pdbx_strand_id
1 'polypeptide(L)'
;MKAFTLIELLVVVAIIGILAAVGVTTFNGFQLSAKKSATIQQWKTVSKFIQYQLKMCDIDGGTLQLSPTRSINCDVVNNKAGVNSVADAFMNHFLDQNLENPYDKNQPAIVRTGGGGGVNGRIRLDETDCPGNPSKKRLSVWVAVHDNSFGQRGDGRDVVIFSMDSWCS
;
A
#
# COMPACT_ATOMS: atom_id res chain seq x y z
N MET A 1 43.12 38.97 -15.57
CA MET A 1 42.04 37.94 -15.63
C MET A 1 42.52 36.85 -16.58
N LYS A 2 42.54 35.57 -16.15
CA LYS A 2 42.89 34.45 -17.05
C LYS A 2 41.64 34.14 -17.88
N ALA A 3 41.74 34.19 -19.19
CA ALA A 3 40.69 33.80 -20.11
C ALA A 3 40.62 32.25 -20.18
N PHE A 4 39.41 31.68 -20.18
CA PHE A 4 39.19 30.27 -20.38
C PHE A 4 39.52 29.85 -21.81
N THR A 5 40.21 28.74 -21.99
CA THR A 5 40.48 28.21 -23.31
C THR A 5 39.27 27.42 -23.82
N LEU A 6 39.10 27.41 -25.15
CA LEU A 6 37.99 26.71 -25.79
C LEU A 6 38.06 25.19 -25.52
N ILE A 7 39.27 24.62 -25.42
CA ILE A 7 39.50 23.21 -25.13
C ILE A 7 39.15 22.84 -23.70
N GLU A 8 39.36 23.70 -22.71
CA GLU A 8 38.95 23.46 -21.32
C GLU A 8 37.44 23.37 -21.20
N LEU A 9 36.70 24.23 -21.92
CA LEU A 9 35.26 24.17 -21.94
C LEU A 9 34.74 22.88 -22.62
N LEU A 10 35.36 22.49 -23.75
CA LEU A 10 34.96 21.34 -24.51
C LEU A 10 35.14 20.02 -23.72
N VAL A 11 36.26 19.89 -23.00
CA VAL A 11 36.52 18.71 -22.16
C VAL A 11 35.53 18.63 -21.01
N VAL A 12 35.20 19.73 -20.36
CA VAL A 12 34.21 19.75 -19.26
C VAL A 12 32.81 19.30 -19.73
N VAL A 13 32.32 19.85 -20.85
CA VAL A 13 31.00 19.43 -21.36
C VAL A 13 30.97 17.99 -21.83
N ALA A 14 32.09 17.48 -22.38
CA ALA A 14 32.20 16.07 -22.75
C ALA A 14 32.10 15.14 -21.53
N ILE A 15 32.79 15.47 -20.43
CA ILE A 15 32.73 14.68 -19.19
C ILE A 15 31.34 14.74 -18.57
N ILE A 16 30.72 15.92 -18.50
CA ILE A 16 29.34 16.07 -17.99
C ILE A 16 28.36 15.27 -18.85
N GLY A 17 28.52 15.27 -20.18
CA GLY A 17 27.68 14.49 -21.09
C GLY A 17 27.75 12.99 -20.81
N ILE A 18 28.96 12.45 -20.61
CA ILE A 18 29.14 11.01 -20.28
C ILE A 18 28.52 10.69 -18.91
N LEU A 19 28.78 11.52 -17.89
CA LEU A 19 28.24 11.28 -16.55
C LEU A 19 26.70 11.37 -16.53
N ALA A 20 26.12 12.30 -17.27
CA ALA A 20 24.68 12.44 -17.39
C ALA A 20 24.04 11.24 -18.09
N ALA A 21 24.65 10.72 -19.15
CA ALA A 21 24.14 9.57 -19.89
C ALA A 21 24.05 8.30 -19.04
N VAL A 22 25.01 8.05 -18.14
CA VAL A 22 24.99 6.90 -17.22
C VAL A 22 24.12 7.18 -15.99
N GLY A 23 24.15 8.41 -15.49
CA GLY A 23 23.43 8.80 -14.25
C GLY A 23 21.92 8.68 -14.36
N VAL A 24 21.31 9.06 -15.48
CA VAL A 24 19.85 9.05 -15.67
C VAL A 24 19.27 7.62 -15.62
N THR A 25 19.92 6.66 -16.26
CA THR A 25 19.42 5.28 -16.30
C THR A 25 19.46 4.59 -14.94
N THR A 26 20.52 4.79 -14.18
CA THR A 26 20.66 4.25 -12.82
C THR A 26 19.69 4.91 -11.85
N PHE A 27 19.49 6.23 -11.95
CA PHE A 27 18.61 6.98 -11.07
C PHE A 27 17.13 6.53 -11.18
N ASN A 28 16.65 6.26 -12.39
CA ASN A 28 15.29 5.77 -12.61
C ASN A 28 15.05 4.40 -11.94
N GLY A 29 16.04 3.51 -11.98
CA GLY A 29 15.99 2.22 -11.30
C GLY A 29 15.90 2.36 -9.77
N PHE A 30 16.69 3.26 -9.18
CA PHE A 30 16.64 3.55 -7.75
C PHE A 30 15.32 4.14 -7.31
N GLN A 31 14.75 5.06 -8.08
CA GLN A 31 13.44 5.64 -7.78
C GLN A 31 12.33 4.60 -7.74
N LEU A 32 12.30 3.68 -8.73
CA LEU A 32 11.30 2.62 -8.77
C LEU A 32 11.45 1.67 -7.57
N SER A 33 12.66 1.28 -7.23
CA SER A 33 12.95 0.43 -6.07
C SER A 33 12.54 1.11 -4.76
N ALA A 34 12.82 2.41 -4.62
CA ALA A 34 12.42 3.20 -3.45
C ALA A 34 10.88 3.27 -3.31
N LYS A 35 10.15 3.53 -4.41
CA LYS A 35 8.69 3.56 -4.43
C LYS A 35 8.10 2.19 -4.05
N LYS A 36 8.65 1.10 -4.59
CA LYS A 36 8.27 -0.27 -4.23
C LYS A 36 8.46 -0.53 -2.74
N SER A 37 9.64 -0.20 -2.20
CA SER A 37 9.96 -0.39 -0.78
C SER A 37 9.05 0.44 0.13
N ALA A 38 8.79 1.69 -0.22
CA ALA A 38 7.87 2.57 0.51
C ALA A 38 6.44 1.98 0.55
N THR A 39 5.94 1.51 -0.59
CA THR A 39 4.61 0.88 -0.67
C THR A 39 4.50 -0.38 0.20
N ILE A 40 5.51 -1.24 0.15
CA ILE A 40 5.55 -2.46 0.99
C ILE A 40 5.58 -2.10 2.48
N GLN A 41 6.33 -1.06 2.84
CA GLN A 41 6.41 -0.60 4.23
C GLN A 41 5.08 -0.01 4.71
N GLN A 42 4.42 0.81 3.90
CA GLN A 42 3.08 1.32 4.19
C GLN A 42 2.08 0.16 4.36
N TRP A 43 2.09 -0.81 3.44
CA TRP A 43 1.24 -1.99 3.54
C TRP A 43 1.47 -2.76 4.85
N LYS A 44 2.72 -2.98 5.24
CA LYS A 44 3.05 -3.63 6.52
C LYS A 44 2.53 -2.85 7.73
N THR A 45 2.63 -1.53 7.70
CA THR A 45 2.12 -0.64 8.76
C THR A 45 0.60 -0.71 8.84
N VAL A 46 -0.10 -0.59 7.71
CA VAL A 46 -1.56 -0.72 7.61
C VAL A 46 -2.01 -2.09 8.12
N SER A 47 -1.38 -3.15 7.66
CA SER A 47 -1.73 -4.52 8.05
C SER A 47 -1.54 -4.75 9.56
N LYS A 48 -0.42 -4.33 10.12
CA LYS A 48 -0.16 -4.44 11.57
C LYS A 48 -1.14 -3.63 12.39
N PHE A 49 -1.47 -2.42 11.95
CA PHE A 49 -2.45 -1.58 12.63
C PHE A 49 -3.81 -2.26 12.66
N ILE A 50 -4.30 -2.75 11.53
CA ILE A 50 -5.57 -3.47 11.42
C ILE A 50 -5.58 -4.70 12.34
N GLN A 51 -4.49 -5.50 12.30
CA GLN A 51 -4.35 -6.67 13.18
C GLN A 51 -4.47 -6.31 14.64
N TYR A 52 -3.72 -5.29 15.07
CA TYR A 52 -3.72 -4.85 16.45
C TYR A 52 -5.10 -4.39 16.89
N GLN A 53 -5.75 -3.57 16.08
CA GLN A 53 -7.08 -3.04 16.38
C GLN A 53 -8.14 -4.16 16.47
N LEU A 54 -8.10 -5.12 15.55
CA LEU A 54 -9.03 -6.25 15.60
C LEU A 54 -8.78 -7.16 16.79
N LYS A 55 -7.51 -7.33 17.22
CA LYS A 55 -7.18 -8.05 18.45
C LYS A 55 -7.69 -7.33 19.71
N MET A 56 -7.66 -5.99 19.73
CA MET A 56 -8.25 -5.23 20.84
C MET A 56 -9.76 -5.46 20.93
N CYS A 57 -10.46 -5.60 19.81
CA CYS A 57 -11.88 -5.97 19.82
C CYS A 57 -12.13 -7.36 20.44
N ASP A 58 -11.24 -8.33 20.24
CA ASP A 58 -11.37 -9.65 20.86
C ASP A 58 -11.21 -9.61 22.39
N ILE A 59 -10.45 -8.62 22.91
CA ILE A 59 -10.10 -8.54 24.32
C ILE A 59 -11.11 -7.64 25.08
N ASP A 60 -11.33 -6.44 24.57
CA ASP A 60 -12.07 -5.40 25.31
C ASP A 60 -13.55 -5.36 24.93
N GLY A 61 -13.92 -5.83 23.73
CA GLY A 61 -15.29 -5.69 23.20
C GLY A 61 -15.71 -4.22 23.00
N GLY A 62 -17.01 -4.00 22.84
CA GLY A 62 -17.59 -2.64 22.82
C GLY A 62 -17.24 -1.85 21.55
N THR A 63 -16.76 -0.62 21.69
CA THR A 63 -16.42 0.27 20.59
C THR A 63 -14.95 0.62 20.61
N LEU A 64 -14.26 0.30 19.53
CA LEU A 64 -12.85 0.60 19.33
C LEU A 64 -12.68 1.95 18.63
N GLN A 65 -11.95 2.86 19.26
CA GLN A 65 -11.65 4.16 18.68
C GLN A 65 -10.40 4.09 17.79
N LEU A 66 -10.54 4.32 16.48
CA LEU A 66 -9.44 4.36 15.53
C LEU A 66 -8.75 5.73 15.47
N SER A 67 -9.55 6.79 15.61
CA SER A 67 -9.12 8.19 15.65
C SER A 67 -10.20 9.02 16.36
N PRO A 68 -9.97 10.31 16.64
CA PRO A 68 -10.98 11.16 17.26
C PRO A 68 -12.34 11.18 16.56
N THR A 69 -12.33 10.89 15.25
CA THR A 69 -13.54 10.95 14.38
C THR A 69 -14.00 9.58 13.87
N ARG A 70 -13.28 8.50 14.17
CA ARG A 70 -13.55 7.16 13.63
C ARG A 70 -13.54 6.10 14.71
N SER A 71 -14.59 5.28 14.71
CA SER A 71 -14.70 4.12 15.60
C SER A 71 -15.28 2.91 14.88
N ILE A 72 -15.07 1.74 15.45
CA ILE A 72 -15.62 0.46 14.99
C ILE A 72 -16.34 -0.18 16.18
N ASN A 73 -17.56 -0.66 15.96
CA ASN A 73 -18.24 -1.51 16.92
C ASN A 73 -17.67 -2.94 16.84
N CYS A 74 -17.12 -3.42 17.93
CA CYS A 74 -16.51 -4.74 18.00
C CYS A 74 -17.52 -5.90 17.85
N ASP A 75 -18.81 -5.68 18.16
CA ASP A 75 -19.84 -6.69 17.89
C ASP A 75 -19.97 -6.97 16.38
N VAL A 76 -19.82 -5.96 15.54
CA VAL A 76 -19.80 -6.11 14.08
C VAL A 76 -18.58 -6.92 13.62
N VAL A 77 -17.44 -6.70 14.27
CA VAL A 77 -16.20 -7.45 14.01
C VAL A 77 -16.38 -8.91 14.44
N ASN A 78 -16.84 -9.15 15.67
CA ASN A 78 -16.93 -10.48 16.26
C ASN A 78 -18.04 -11.35 15.63
N ASN A 79 -19.15 -10.73 15.25
CA ASN A 79 -20.26 -11.44 14.57
C ASN A 79 -20.01 -11.67 13.07
N LYS A 80 -18.86 -11.19 12.53
CA LYS A 80 -18.46 -11.38 11.12
C LYS A 80 -19.48 -10.87 10.09
N ALA A 81 -20.48 -10.11 10.54
CA ALA A 81 -21.63 -9.67 9.74
C ALA A 81 -21.38 -8.34 9.01
N GLY A 82 -20.29 -7.66 9.29
CA GLY A 82 -20.05 -6.28 8.82
C GLY A 82 -18.66 -6.05 8.25
N VAL A 83 -18.07 -7.05 7.56
CA VAL A 83 -16.71 -6.94 6.99
C VAL A 83 -16.55 -5.69 6.14
N ASN A 84 -17.57 -5.33 5.35
CA ASN A 84 -17.55 -4.14 4.52
C ASN A 84 -17.48 -2.85 5.37
N SER A 85 -18.28 -2.73 6.42
CA SER A 85 -18.26 -1.55 7.30
C SER A 85 -16.93 -1.43 8.06
N VAL A 86 -16.36 -2.54 8.48
CA VAL A 86 -15.04 -2.60 9.13
C VAL A 86 -13.94 -2.15 8.16
N ALA A 87 -13.94 -2.69 6.94
CA ALA A 87 -12.99 -2.30 5.92
C ALA A 87 -13.12 -0.83 5.51
N ASP A 88 -14.35 -0.30 5.43
CA ASP A 88 -14.59 1.11 5.13
C ASP A 88 -14.11 2.02 6.28
N ALA A 89 -14.29 1.62 7.53
CA ALA A 89 -13.80 2.37 8.69
C ALA A 89 -12.26 2.45 8.67
N PHE A 90 -11.58 1.35 8.41
CA PHE A 90 -10.11 1.36 8.28
C PHE A 90 -9.64 2.16 7.07
N MET A 91 -10.26 1.99 5.90
CA MET A 91 -9.92 2.78 4.71
C MET A 91 -10.03 4.28 5.00
N ASN A 92 -11.16 4.71 5.54
CA ASN A 92 -11.39 6.11 5.85
C ASN A 92 -10.44 6.64 6.93
N HIS A 93 -10.08 5.81 7.93
CA HIS A 93 -9.08 6.19 8.93
C HIS A 93 -7.73 6.56 8.28
N PHE A 94 -7.24 5.75 7.34
CA PHE A 94 -5.98 6.03 6.66
C PHE A 94 -6.07 7.17 5.63
N LEU A 95 -7.24 7.37 5.01
CA LEU A 95 -7.48 8.53 4.15
C LEU A 95 -7.46 9.83 4.96
N ASP A 96 -8.05 9.84 6.16
CA ASP A 96 -8.02 10.99 7.07
C ASP A 96 -6.60 11.33 7.55
N GLN A 97 -5.68 10.36 7.56
CA GLN A 97 -4.26 10.54 7.86
C GLN A 97 -3.41 10.97 6.66
N ASN A 98 -4.02 11.26 5.52
CA ASN A 98 -3.33 11.64 4.28
C ASN A 98 -2.27 10.62 3.84
N LEU A 99 -2.58 9.33 3.92
CA LEU A 99 -1.69 8.29 3.40
C LEU A 99 -1.48 8.48 1.89
N GLU A 100 -0.27 8.88 1.49
CA GLU A 100 0.06 9.17 0.09
C GLU A 100 0.49 7.91 -0.67
N ASN A 101 0.10 7.83 -1.95
CA ASN A 101 0.59 6.80 -2.85
C ASN A 101 2.03 7.14 -3.30
N PRO A 102 3.05 6.28 -3.03
CA PRO A 102 4.44 6.56 -3.38
C PRO A 102 4.71 6.65 -4.89
N TYR A 103 3.84 6.08 -5.73
CA TYR A 103 4.00 6.13 -7.18
C TYR A 103 3.36 7.37 -7.80
N ASP A 104 2.19 7.78 -7.29
CA ASP A 104 1.42 8.90 -7.82
C ASP A 104 0.58 9.54 -6.71
N LYS A 105 0.95 10.73 -6.28
CA LYS A 105 0.26 11.48 -5.22
C LYS A 105 -1.17 11.87 -5.56
N ASN A 106 -1.53 11.89 -6.86
CA ASN A 106 -2.89 12.17 -7.31
C ASN A 106 -3.82 10.96 -7.19
N GLN A 107 -3.26 9.79 -6.87
CA GLN A 107 -3.99 8.56 -6.69
C GLN A 107 -4.08 8.18 -5.20
N PRO A 108 -5.23 7.67 -4.73
CA PRO A 108 -5.35 7.25 -3.33
C PRO A 108 -4.39 6.08 -3.04
N ALA A 109 -3.74 6.12 -1.88
CA ALA A 109 -2.87 5.04 -1.42
C ALA A 109 -3.66 3.83 -0.93
N ILE A 110 -4.90 4.01 -0.51
CA ILE A 110 -5.76 2.95 0.00
C ILE A 110 -7.14 3.01 -0.66
N VAL A 111 -7.69 1.85 -1.02
CA VAL A 111 -8.97 1.72 -1.72
C VAL A 111 -9.75 0.49 -1.26
N ARG A 112 -11.06 0.47 -1.55
CA ARG A 112 -11.93 -0.70 -1.44
C ARG A 112 -12.01 -1.48 -2.75
N THR A 113 -12.59 -2.68 -2.66
CA THR A 113 -12.94 -3.52 -3.82
C THR A 113 -13.69 -2.71 -4.88
N GLY A 114 -13.36 -2.93 -6.15
CA GLY A 114 -14.02 -2.30 -7.29
C GLY A 114 -13.46 -0.93 -7.71
N GLY A 115 -12.55 -0.36 -6.93
CA GLY A 115 -11.83 0.85 -7.32
C GLY A 115 -10.77 0.58 -8.39
N GLY A 116 -11.20 0.40 -9.63
CA GLY A 116 -10.41 0.33 -10.86
C GLY A 116 -9.02 -0.30 -10.79
N GLY A 117 -8.67 -1.09 -11.78
CA GLY A 117 -7.48 -1.94 -11.90
C GLY A 117 -6.22 -1.50 -11.17
N GLY A 118 -5.38 -2.46 -10.88
CA GLY A 118 -4.20 -2.27 -10.05
C GLY A 118 -3.36 -1.07 -10.42
N VAL A 119 -3.52 0.02 -9.70
CA VAL A 119 -2.61 1.15 -9.77
C VAL A 119 -1.48 0.88 -8.79
N ASN A 120 -0.24 0.99 -9.24
CA ASN A 120 0.93 0.81 -8.40
C ASN A 120 0.89 1.74 -7.17
N GLY A 121 1.37 1.25 -6.04
CA GLY A 121 1.38 2.00 -4.79
C GLY A 121 0.08 1.94 -3.99
N ARG A 122 -0.95 1.23 -4.47
CA ARG A 122 -2.21 1.08 -3.77
C ARG A 122 -2.24 -0.11 -2.82
N ILE A 123 -2.87 0.12 -1.68
CA ILE A 123 -3.28 -0.90 -0.73
C ILE A 123 -4.79 -1.08 -0.89
N ARG A 124 -5.24 -2.31 -1.12
CA ARG A 124 -6.66 -2.62 -1.24
C ARG A 124 -7.14 -3.37 -0.01
N LEU A 125 -8.19 -2.87 0.60
CA LEU A 125 -8.95 -3.59 1.62
C LEU A 125 -10.13 -4.28 0.95
N ASP A 126 -10.20 -5.58 1.05
CA ASP A 126 -11.17 -6.38 0.32
C ASP A 126 -11.87 -7.39 1.22
N GLU A 127 -13.08 -7.71 0.86
CA GLU A 127 -13.81 -8.84 1.39
C GLU A 127 -13.57 -10.04 0.50
N THR A 128 -13.06 -11.13 1.07
CA THR A 128 -12.82 -12.38 0.34
C THR A 128 -13.48 -13.55 1.04
N ASP A 129 -13.81 -14.58 0.27
CA ASP A 129 -14.38 -15.80 0.82
C ASP A 129 -13.37 -16.54 1.69
N CYS A 130 -13.86 -17.17 2.72
CA CYS A 130 -13.03 -18.06 3.54
C CYS A 130 -12.70 -19.35 2.79
N PRO A 131 -11.47 -19.86 2.88
CA PRO A 131 -11.11 -21.14 2.31
C PRO A 131 -12.03 -22.25 2.84
N GLY A 132 -12.68 -22.98 1.93
CA GLY A 132 -13.57 -24.09 2.27
C GLY A 132 -14.95 -23.69 2.81
N ASN A 133 -15.23 -22.39 3.00
CA ASN A 133 -16.54 -21.90 3.44
C ASN A 133 -16.89 -20.55 2.80
N PRO A 134 -17.48 -20.54 1.58
CA PRO A 134 -17.82 -19.31 0.87
C PRO A 134 -18.93 -18.48 1.54
N SER A 135 -19.66 -19.06 2.50
CA SER A 135 -20.67 -18.33 3.27
C SER A 135 -20.06 -17.43 4.34
N LYS A 136 -18.78 -17.65 4.70
CA LYS A 136 -18.03 -16.80 5.61
C LYS A 136 -17.09 -15.88 4.83
N LYS A 137 -16.93 -14.65 5.30
CA LYS A 137 -16.08 -13.62 4.70
C LYS A 137 -14.94 -13.27 5.62
N ARG A 138 -13.83 -12.82 5.05
CA ARG A 138 -12.65 -12.33 5.77
C ARG A 138 -12.16 -11.02 5.17
N LEU A 139 -11.53 -10.19 5.99
CA LEU A 139 -10.85 -8.99 5.51
C LEU A 139 -9.47 -9.36 4.98
N SER A 140 -9.20 -8.98 3.76
CA SER A 140 -7.91 -9.17 3.10
C SER A 140 -7.29 -7.82 2.78
N VAL A 141 -5.98 -7.70 3.01
CA VAL A 141 -5.21 -6.48 2.73
C VAL A 141 -4.19 -6.79 1.64
N TRP A 142 -4.42 -6.25 0.47
CA TRP A 142 -3.61 -6.47 -0.73
C TRP A 142 -2.73 -5.26 -1.02
N VAL A 143 -1.63 -5.46 -1.72
CA VAL A 143 -0.78 -4.37 -2.18
C VAL A 143 -0.43 -4.53 -3.66
N ALA A 144 -0.45 -3.43 -4.41
CA ALA A 144 0.01 -3.37 -5.79
C ALA A 144 1.35 -2.65 -5.86
N VAL A 145 2.43 -3.35 -6.24
CA VAL A 145 3.78 -2.80 -6.26
C VAL A 145 4.43 -2.78 -7.64
N HIS A 146 3.85 -3.47 -8.61
CA HIS A 146 4.37 -3.54 -9.97
C HIS A 146 3.24 -3.86 -10.96
N ASP A 147 3.31 -3.32 -12.17
CA ASP A 147 2.43 -3.56 -13.33
C ASP A 147 0.91 -3.49 -13.12
N ASN A 148 0.48 -2.70 -12.15
CA ASN A 148 -0.94 -2.41 -11.90
C ASN A 148 -1.82 -3.63 -11.55
N SER A 149 -1.25 -4.76 -11.12
CA SER A 149 -2.02 -5.93 -10.73
C SER A 149 -2.01 -6.17 -9.22
N PHE A 150 -3.20 -6.40 -8.64
CA PHE A 150 -3.35 -6.94 -7.32
C PHE A 150 -3.24 -8.46 -7.43
N GLY A 151 -2.05 -8.98 -7.10
CA GLY A 151 -1.86 -10.35 -6.74
C GLY A 151 -2.52 -11.44 -7.54
N GLN A 152 -2.05 -11.69 -8.71
CA GLN A 152 -2.26 -13.00 -9.31
C GLN A 152 -1.18 -13.98 -8.78
N ARG A 153 -1.64 -15.07 -8.17
CA ARG A 153 -0.80 -16.16 -7.71
C ARG A 153 -0.09 -16.77 -8.92
N GLY A 154 1.22 -16.67 -9.00
CA GLY A 154 2.01 -17.50 -9.91
C GLY A 154 2.99 -16.80 -10.86
N ASP A 155 3.08 -15.49 -10.90
CA ASP A 155 3.92 -14.76 -11.84
C ASP A 155 5.10 -13.98 -11.23
N GLY A 156 5.50 -14.34 -10.01
CA GLY A 156 6.67 -13.75 -9.34
C GLY A 156 6.47 -12.30 -8.86
N ARG A 157 5.25 -11.80 -8.87
CA ARG A 157 4.91 -10.46 -8.39
C ARG A 157 4.71 -10.49 -6.88
N ASP A 158 5.35 -9.57 -6.18
CA ASP A 158 5.32 -9.48 -4.72
C ASP A 158 3.92 -9.10 -4.22
N VAL A 159 3.08 -10.10 -4.08
CA VAL A 159 1.78 -9.99 -3.45
C VAL A 159 1.88 -10.56 -2.07
N VAL A 160 1.79 -9.72 -1.11
CA VAL A 160 1.66 -10.16 0.27
C VAL A 160 0.19 -10.08 0.65
N ILE A 161 -0.45 -11.23 0.72
CA ILE A 161 -1.82 -11.35 1.19
C ILE A 161 -1.76 -11.47 2.70
N PHE A 162 -2.41 -10.56 3.39
CA PHE A 162 -2.74 -10.71 4.78
C PHE A 162 -4.22 -11.05 4.90
N SER A 163 -4.53 -12.22 5.42
CA SER A 163 -5.89 -12.60 5.74
C SER A 163 -6.02 -12.88 7.23
N MET A 164 -7.10 -12.46 7.83
CA MET A 164 -7.44 -12.81 9.20
C MET A 164 -8.20 -14.13 9.20
N ASP A 165 -7.45 -15.24 9.34
CA ASP A 165 -8.03 -16.57 9.32
C ASP A 165 -8.95 -16.85 10.52
N SER A 166 -8.82 -16.08 11.62
CA SER A 166 -9.72 -16.16 12.77
C SER A 166 -11.20 -15.89 12.43
N TRP A 167 -11.47 -15.20 11.33
CA TRP A 167 -12.84 -14.96 10.87
C TRP A 167 -13.42 -16.15 10.09
N CYS A 168 -12.60 -17.12 9.75
CA CYS A 168 -13.00 -18.31 9.00
C CYS A 168 -13.26 -19.53 9.88
N SER A 169 -12.91 -19.47 11.16
CA SER A 169 -13.15 -20.52 12.16
C SER A 169 -14.60 -20.58 12.66
#